data_9ea9e87eb3fa981ee152d569fa2dfdfa
#
_entry.id   9ea9e87eb3fa981ee152d569fa2dfdfa
#
_cell.length_a   1.000
_cell.length_b   1.000
_cell.length_c   1.000
_cell.angle_alpha   90.00
_cell.angle_beta   90.00
_cell.angle_gamma   90.00
#
_symmetry.space_group_name_H-M   'P 1'
#
loop_
_entity.id
_entity.type
_entity.pdbx_description
1 polymer ?
#
loop_
_entity_poly.entity_id
_entity_poly.type
_entity_poly.pdbx_seq_one_letter_code
_entity_poly.pdbx_strand_id
1 'polypeptide(L)'
;MGRMHKLDNRIQIMLKNGILQKHRSMFVMVGDKGQDQVPIMHQILSSLSNKGQLSVLWCYKKELSFSTHRKKNLKLLNKRRKAGLTSDATVFEQFVCSTDIRWCYYDESQKILGQTFDMCILQDFEALTPNLLARTIETVSGGGLIVLLLKTMTSLHQLCTLVMDVHSRYRTESRHDVIGRFN
;
A
#
# COMPACT_ATOMS: atom_id res chain seq x y z
N MET A 1 16.33 21.32 0.18
CA MET A 1 14.98 21.29 0.75
C MET A 1 14.00 21.02 -0.39
N GLY A 2 13.64 19.75 -0.63
CA GLY A 2 12.73 19.37 -1.71
C GLY A 2 11.35 19.93 -1.43
N ARG A 3 10.76 20.60 -2.42
CA ARG A 3 9.38 21.09 -2.37
C ARG A 3 8.46 19.90 -2.10
N MET A 4 7.91 19.81 -0.91
CA MET A 4 6.79 18.89 -0.65
C MET A 4 5.65 19.33 -1.60
N HIS A 5 5.30 18.46 -2.55
CA HIS A 5 4.13 18.68 -3.38
C HIS A 5 2.91 18.68 -2.47
N LYS A 6 2.25 19.86 -2.40
CA LYS A 6 1.03 20.04 -1.63
C LYS A 6 -0.04 19.12 -2.23
N LEU A 7 -0.49 18.14 -1.48
CA LEU A 7 -1.58 17.26 -1.91
C LEU A 7 -2.85 18.10 -2.11
N ASP A 8 -3.70 17.69 -3.07
CA ASP A 8 -4.97 18.38 -3.36
C ASP A 8 -5.86 18.37 -2.11
N ASN A 9 -6.46 19.50 -1.80
CA ASN A 9 -7.38 19.65 -0.65
C ASN A 9 -8.56 18.65 -0.70
N ARG A 10 -8.95 18.22 -1.90
CA ARG A 10 -10.01 17.22 -2.09
C ARG A 10 -9.69 15.89 -1.39
N ILE A 11 -8.42 15.48 -1.38
CA ILE A 11 -7.97 14.26 -0.72
C ILE A 11 -8.14 14.39 0.80
N GLN A 12 -7.80 15.54 1.38
CA GLN A 12 -7.97 15.78 2.81
C GLN A 12 -9.45 15.77 3.20
N ILE A 13 -10.32 16.40 2.39
CA ILE A 13 -11.78 16.43 2.63
C ILE A 13 -12.34 14.99 2.55
N MET A 14 -11.92 14.21 1.55
CA MET A 14 -12.35 12.82 1.40
C MET A 14 -11.93 11.95 2.59
N LEU A 15 -10.69 12.07 3.05
CA LEU A 15 -10.20 11.35 4.23
C LEU A 15 -10.94 11.78 5.50
N LYS A 16 -11.17 13.08 5.69
CA LYS A 16 -11.94 13.59 6.82
C LYS A 16 -13.35 13.02 6.85
N ASN A 17 -14.03 13.01 5.70
CA ASN A 17 -15.38 12.43 5.59
C ASN A 17 -15.36 10.91 5.85
N GLY A 18 -14.36 10.19 5.32
CA GLY A 18 -14.18 8.77 5.59
C GLY A 18 -14.02 8.46 7.08
N ILE A 19 -13.22 9.26 7.79
CA ILE A 19 -13.02 9.12 9.25
C ILE A 19 -14.33 9.38 10.00
N LEU A 20 -15.04 10.46 9.66
CA LEU A 20 -16.31 10.83 10.31
C LEU A 20 -17.38 9.76 10.12
N GLN A 21 -17.47 9.20 8.94
CA GLN A 21 -18.45 8.18 8.57
C GLN A 21 -17.97 6.75 8.87
N LYS A 22 -16.75 6.60 9.37
CA LYS A 22 -16.09 5.29 9.60
C LYS A 22 -16.01 4.43 8.33
N HIS A 23 -15.88 5.07 7.17
CA HIS A 23 -15.67 4.39 5.90
C HIS A 23 -14.17 4.19 5.63
N ARG A 24 -13.82 3.06 5.04
CA ARG A 24 -12.47 2.84 4.49
C ARG A 24 -12.33 3.63 3.20
N SER A 25 -11.25 4.37 3.06
CA SER A 25 -10.93 5.11 1.83
C SER A 25 -9.85 4.39 1.06
N MET A 26 -10.05 4.21 -0.25
CA MET A 26 -9.06 3.58 -1.13
C MET A 26 -8.53 4.57 -2.15
N PHE A 27 -7.21 4.64 -2.28
CA PHE A 27 -6.51 5.43 -3.28
C PHE A 27 -5.65 4.53 -4.16
N VAL A 28 -5.75 4.75 -5.46
CA VAL A 28 -4.88 4.12 -6.45
C VAL A 28 -3.84 5.14 -6.88
N MET A 29 -2.58 4.85 -6.60
CA MET A 29 -1.46 5.69 -6.96
C MET A 29 -0.71 5.07 -8.13
N VAL A 30 -0.67 5.79 -9.24
CA VAL A 30 -0.01 5.35 -10.47
C VAL A 30 1.28 6.13 -10.68
N GLY A 31 2.38 5.43 -10.87
CA GLY A 31 3.68 6.00 -11.18
C GLY A 31 4.82 5.39 -10.35
N ASP A 32 6.04 5.55 -10.86
CA ASP A 32 7.25 4.94 -10.27
C ASP A 32 7.59 5.46 -8.86
N LYS A 33 7.18 6.69 -8.55
CA LYS A 33 7.40 7.34 -7.24
C LYS A 33 6.20 7.27 -6.30
N GLY A 34 5.28 6.34 -6.53
CA GLY A 34 4.11 6.18 -5.67
C GLY A 34 4.45 5.94 -4.21
N GLN A 35 5.56 5.26 -3.93
CA GLN A 35 6.03 5.01 -2.56
C GLN A 35 6.37 6.30 -1.80
N ASP A 36 6.86 7.34 -2.47
CA ASP A 36 7.23 8.61 -1.85
C ASP A 36 6.00 9.42 -1.40
N GLN A 37 4.82 9.10 -1.93
CA GLN A 37 3.55 9.74 -1.55
C GLN A 37 2.94 9.11 -0.28
N VAL A 38 3.32 7.88 0.04
CA VAL A 38 2.78 7.15 1.21
C VAL A 38 3.03 7.89 2.53
N PRO A 39 4.23 8.43 2.81
CA PRO A 39 4.47 9.22 4.02
C PRO A 39 3.55 10.43 4.14
N ILE A 40 3.26 11.10 3.03
CA ILE A 40 2.37 12.28 3.01
C ILE A 40 0.93 11.86 3.37
N MET A 41 0.45 10.77 2.78
CA MET A 41 -0.87 10.22 3.10
C MET A 41 -0.99 9.78 4.56
N HIS A 42 0.06 9.14 5.08
CA HIS A 42 0.13 8.77 6.49
C HIS A 42 0.11 9.99 7.41
N GLN A 43 0.85 11.05 7.07
CA GLN A 43 0.87 12.29 7.84
C GLN A 43 -0.52 12.96 7.87
N ILE A 44 -1.22 13.00 6.73
CA ILE A 44 -2.58 13.53 6.66
C ILE A 44 -3.53 12.70 7.51
N LEU A 45 -3.49 11.38 7.38
CA LEU A 45 -4.32 10.47 8.18
C LEU A 45 -4.04 10.66 9.68
N SER A 46 -2.77 10.77 10.07
CA SER A 46 -2.36 11.01 11.45
C SER A 46 -2.86 12.35 11.98
N SER A 47 -2.82 13.41 11.16
CA SER A 47 -3.31 14.74 11.56
C SER A 47 -4.83 14.82 11.71
N LEU A 48 -5.57 14.01 10.96
CA LEU A 48 -7.03 13.96 11.00
C LEU A 48 -7.57 12.95 12.03
N SER A 49 -6.77 11.94 12.34
CA SER A 49 -7.10 10.92 13.33
C SER A 49 -6.68 11.39 14.73
N ASN A 50 -7.55 11.25 15.71
CA ASN A 50 -7.22 11.52 17.11
C ASN A 50 -6.38 10.39 17.75
N LYS A 51 -5.86 9.46 16.97
CA LYS A 51 -5.00 8.36 17.43
C LYS A 51 -3.55 8.84 17.53
N GLY A 52 -2.88 8.54 18.61
CA GLY A 52 -1.49 8.96 18.83
C GLY A 52 -0.49 8.30 17.87
N GLN A 53 -0.67 7.02 17.58
CA GLN A 53 0.17 6.27 16.65
C GLN A 53 -0.71 5.40 15.74
N LEU A 54 -0.47 5.47 14.43
CA LEU A 54 -1.17 4.67 13.46
C LEU A 54 -0.42 3.37 13.19
N SER A 55 -1.16 2.28 13.12
CA SER A 55 -0.65 0.97 12.69
C SER A 55 -0.73 0.83 11.17
N VAL A 56 0.38 0.45 10.55
CA VAL A 56 0.50 0.36 9.10
C VAL A 56 0.80 -1.06 8.67
N LEU A 57 0.00 -1.59 7.75
CA LEU A 57 0.27 -2.85 7.06
C LEU A 57 0.86 -2.56 5.68
N TRP A 58 1.99 -3.20 5.36
CA TRP A 58 2.60 -3.10 4.03
C TRP A 58 2.72 -4.49 3.40
N CYS A 59 1.92 -4.75 2.37
CA CYS A 59 1.90 -6.00 1.64
C CYS A 59 2.65 -5.89 0.32
N TYR A 60 3.46 -6.90 -0.01
CA TYR A 60 4.26 -6.93 -1.22
C TYR A 60 4.60 -8.36 -1.65
N LYS A 61 5.02 -8.51 -2.91
CA LYS A 61 5.46 -9.79 -3.46
C LYS A 61 6.82 -10.18 -2.89
N LYS A 62 6.98 -11.44 -2.56
CA LYS A 62 8.28 -12.00 -2.16
C LYS A 62 9.16 -12.15 -3.40
N GLU A 63 10.15 -11.27 -3.56
CA GLU A 63 11.20 -11.42 -4.55
C GLU A 63 12.38 -12.19 -3.96
N LEU A 64 12.87 -13.19 -4.68
CA LEU A 64 13.92 -14.10 -4.21
C LEU A 64 15.25 -13.40 -3.86
N SER A 65 15.52 -12.21 -4.42
CA SER A 65 16.79 -11.50 -4.24
C SER A 65 16.75 -10.27 -3.33
N PHE A 66 15.60 -9.60 -3.20
CA PHE A 66 15.52 -8.27 -2.56
C PHE A 66 15.18 -8.27 -1.06
N SER A 67 14.62 -9.36 -0.52
CA SER A 67 14.17 -9.40 0.87
C SER A 67 15.30 -9.24 1.88
N THR A 68 16.48 -9.78 1.58
CA THR A 68 17.66 -9.69 2.46
C THR A 68 18.27 -8.29 2.44
N HIS A 69 18.28 -7.64 1.27
CA HIS A 69 18.82 -6.29 1.11
C HIS A 69 17.96 -5.25 1.83
N ARG A 70 16.63 -5.35 1.74
CA ARG A 70 15.70 -4.43 2.39
C ARG A 70 15.73 -4.54 3.91
N LYS A 71 15.79 -5.77 4.45
CA LYS A 71 15.98 -6.01 5.89
C LYS A 71 17.34 -5.48 6.38
N LYS A 72 18.41 -5.64 5.58
CA LYS A 72 19.74 -5.10 5.89
C LYS A 72 19.72 -3.57 5.86
N ASN A 73 19.11 -2.96 4.84
CA ASN A 73 19.00 -1.49 4.74
C ASN A 73 18.18 -0.90 5.89
N LEU A 74 17.04 -1.52 6.25
CA LEU A 74 16.26 -1.10 7.42
C LEU A 74 17.06 -1.19 8.73
N LYS A 75 17.81 -2.27 8.94
CA LYS A 75 18.69 -2.40 10.10
C LYS A 75 19.81 -1.35 10.09
N LEU A 76 20.37 -1.07 8.92
CA LEU A 76 21.43 -0.06 8.76
C LEU A 76 20.88 1.35 9.01
N LEU A 77 19.70 1.69 8.50
CA LEU A 77 19.01 2.95 8.74
C LEU A 77 18.69 3.16 10.22
N ASN A 78 18.16 2.14 10.88
CA ASN A 78 17.91 2.17 12.32
C ASN A 78 19.20 2.34 13.14
N LYS A 79 20.30 1.73 12.69
CA LYS A 79 21.61 1.88 13.32
C LYS A 79 22.20 3.29 13.11
N ARG A 80 22.07 3.87 11.90
CA ARG A 80 22.49 5.25 11.59
C ARG A 80 21.67 6.27 12.38
N ARG A 81 20.35 6.07 12.52
CA ARG A 81 19.50 6.93 13.33
C ARG A 81 19.90 6.93 14.81
N LYS A 82 20.19 5.75 15.39
CA LYS A 82 20.69 5.64 16.77
C LYS A 82 22.05 6.31 16.96
N ALA A 83 22.84 6.43 15.91
CA ALA A 83 24.15 7.09 15.91
C ALA A 83 24.09 8.60 15.60
N GLY A 84 22.91 9.21 15.45
CA GLY A 84 22.74 10.64 15.16
C GLY A 84 23.19 11.09 13.75
N LEU A 85 23.43 10.18 12.83
CA LEU A 85 23.97 10.43 11.48
C LEU A 85 22.85 10.60 10.41
N THR A 86 21.81 11.39 10.70
CA THR A 86 20.59 11.46 9.87
C THR A 86 20.39 12.75 9.07
N SER A 87 21.45 13.39 8.59
CA SER A 87 21.29 14.63 7.81
C SER A 87 20.72 14.41 6.38
N ASP A 88 20.83 13.21 5.79
CA ASP A 88 20.47 12.96 4.38
C ASP A 88 19.39 11.88 4.18
N ALA A 89 18.64 11.50 5.24
CA ALA A 89 17.56 10.51 5.11
C ALA A 89 16.39 11.06 4.30
N THR A 90 15.94 10.30 3.31
CA THR A 90 14.74 10.65 2.53
C THR A 90 13.49 10.65 3.43
N VAL A 91 12.44 11.38 3.02
CA VAL A 91 11.15 11.43 3.75
C VAL A 91 10.59 10.03 3.94
N PHE A 92 10.76 9.16 2.94
CA PHE A 92 10.35 7.76 3.01
C PHE A 92 11.13 6.96 4.06
N GLU A 93 12.45 7.15 4.12
CA GLU A 93 13.29 6.48 5.12
C GLU A 93 12.93 6.92 6.56
N GLN A 94 12.67 8.21 6.75
CA GLN A 94 12.21 8.75 8.03
C GLN A 94 10.87 8.13 8.43
N PHE A 95 9.91 8.03 7.51
CA PHE A 95 8.63 7.39 7.71
C PHE A 95 8.79 5.93 8.14
N VAL A 96 9.59 5.15 7.40
CA VAL A 96 9.82 3.73 7.70
C VAL A 96 10.47 3.52 9.07
N CYS A 97 11.31 4.45 9.51
CA CYS A 97 11.97 4.38 10.82
C CYS A 97 11.09 4.83 12.00
N SER A 98 10.15 5.74 11.75
CA SER A 98 9.31 6.36 12.82
C SER A 98 7.97 5.67 13.02
N THR A 99 7.51 4.91 12.03
CA THR A 99 6.17 4.31 12.02
C THR A 99 6.25 2.81 12.32
N ASP A 100 5.28 2.31 13.07
CA ASP A 100 5.13 0.86 13.29
C ASP A 100 4.52 0.22 12.03
N ILE A 101 5.37 -0.36 11.19
CA ILE A 101 4.99 -0.97 9.93
C ILE A 101 5.08 -2.49 10.03
N ARG A 102 3.94 -3.16 9.91
CA ARG A 102 3.86 -4.60 9.73
C ARG A 102 4.11 -4.94 8.26
N TRP A 103 5.28 -5.47 7.97
CA TRP A 103 5.65 -5.98 6.63
C TRP A 103 5.11 -7.38 6.43
N CYS A 104 4.34 -7.61 5.37
CA CYS A 104 3.71 -8.88 5.06
C CYS A 104 3.94 -9.27 3.60
N TYR A 105 4.38 -10.50 3.36
CA TYR A 105 4.36 -11.08 2.03
C TYR A 105 2.95 -11.53 1.65
N TYR A 106 2.59 -11.43 0.39
CA TYR A 106 1.29 -11.91 -0.08
C TYR A 106 1.05 -13.40 0.25
N ASP A 107 2.10 -14.24 0.14
CA ASP A 107 2.05 -15.65 0.50
C ASP A 107 1.75 -15.89 1.99
N GLU A 108 2.07 -14.91 2.83
CA GLU A 108 1.87 -14.97 4.27
C GLU A 108 0.64 -14.20 4.75
N SER A 109 -0.24 -13.78 3.83
CA SER A 109 -1.42 -12.97 4.13
C SER A 109 -2.39 -13.62 5.14
N GLN A 110 -2.31 -14.92 5.36
CA GLN A 110 -3.10 -15.58 6.40
C GLN A 110 -2.69 -15.15 7.81
N LYS A 111 -1.44 -14.74 8.02
CA LYS A 111 -0.92 -14.33 9.33
C LYS A 111 -1.43 -12.98 9.82
N ILE A 112 -2.05 -12.20 8.95
CA ILE A 112 -2.61 -10.89 9.31
C ILE A 112 -4.10 -10.96 9.63
N LEU A 113 -4.76 -12.07 9.37
CA LEU A 113 -6.17 -12.25 9.70
C LEU A 113 -6.39 -12.12 11.21
N GLY A 114 -7.44 -11.39 11.58
CA GLY A 114 -7.73 -11.06 12.98
C GLY A 114 -6.94 -9.89 13.56
N GLN A 115 -6.02 -9.30 12.79
CA GLN A 115 -5.34 -8.05 13.16
C GLN A 115 -6.07 -6.84 12.54
N THR A 116 -5.92 -5.68 13.17
CA THR A 116 -6.54 -4.44 12.67
C THR A 116 -5.46 -3.38 12.46
N PHE A 117 -5.52 -2.73 11.31
CA PHE A 117 -4.58 -1.69 10.90
C PHE A 117 -5.34 -0.41 10.54
N ASP A 118 -4.68 0.74 10.69
CA ASP A 118 -5.24 2.04 10.31
C ASP A 118 -4.93 2.39 8.84
N MET A 119 -3.84 1.86 8.31
CA MET A 119 -3.44 2.07 6.92
C MET A 119 -2.90 0.77 6.33
N CYS A 120 -3.32 0.46 5.09
CA CYS A 120 -2.83 -0.70 4.34
C CYS A 120 -2.25 -0.24 3.02
N ILE A 121 -1.01 -0.64 2.72
CA ILE A 121 -0.33 -0.38 1.46
C ILE A 121 -0.17 -1.69 0.71
N LEU A 122 -0.67 -1.72 -0.53
CA LEU A 122 -0.60 -2.85 -1.43
C LEU A 122 0.36 -2.50 -2.58
N GLN A 123 1.54 -3.07 -2.52
CA GLN A 123 2.57 -2.92 -3.53
C GLN A 123 2.57 -4.13 -4.47
N ASP A 124 3.20 -4.02 -5.65
CA ASP A 124 3.34 -5.10 -6.64
C ASP A 124 1.97 -5.67 -7.05
N PHE A 125 1.16 -4.80 -7.64
CA PHE A 125 -0.23 -5.09 -8.04
C PHE A 125 -0.37 -6.33 -8.92
N GLU A 126 0.62 -6.65 -9.74
CA GLU A 126 0.63 -7.83 -10.62
C GLU A 126 0.53 -9.15 -9.84
N ALA A 127 0.91 -9.14 -8.57
CA ALA A 127 0.82 -10.31 -7.69
C ALA A 127 -0.46 -10.32 -6.84
N LEU A 128 -1.26 -9.27 -6.92
CA LEU A 128 -2.46 -9.12 -6.11
C LEU A 128 -3.62 -9.89 -6.73
N THR A 129 -4.11 -10.89 -6.00
CA THR A 129 -5.30 -11.65 -6.38
C THR A 129 -6.54 -11.12 -5.66
N PRO A 130 -7.77 -11.37 -6.17
CA PRO A 130 -8.99 -10.96 -5.48
C PRO A 130 -9.09 -11.45 -4.04
N ASN A 131 -8.63 -12.67 -3.78
CA ASN A 131 -8.61 -13.24 -2.45
C ASN A 131 -7.63 -12.52 -1.51
N LEU A 132 -6.43 -12.16 -2.03
CA LEU A 132 -5.46 -11.37 -1.28
C LEU A 132 -5.99 -9.96 -0.99
N LEU A 133 -6.63 -9.35 -1.97
CA LEU A 133 -7.25 -8.04 -1.83
C LEU A 133 -8.33 -8.06 -0.73
N ALA A 134 -9.23 -9.06 -0.76
CA ALA A 134 -10.26 -9.21 0.26
C ALA A 134 -9.65 -9.37 1.66
N ARG A 135 -8.67 -10.25 1.83
CA ARG A 135 -8.00 -10.48 3.12
C ARG A 135 -7.33 -9.23 3.68
N THR A 136 -6.69 -8.44 2.82
CA THR A 136 -5.95 -7.24 3.26
C THR A 136 -6.88 -6.07 3.58
N ILE A 137 -7.90 -5.83 2.75
CA ILE A 137 -8.88 -4.75 2.97
C ILE A 137 -9.66 -4.97 4.28
N GLU A 138 -10.03 -6.21 4.59
CA GLU A 138 -10.79 -6.52 5.80
C GLU A 138 -10.01 -6.24 7.09
N THR A 139 -8.69 -6.19 7.04
CA THR A 139 -7.87 -5.83 8.21
C THR A 139 -7.83 -4.33 8.49
N VAL A 140 -8.35 -3.49 7.60
CA VAL A 140 -8.32 -2.03 7.78
C VAL A 140 -9.51 -1.56 8.62
N SER A 141 -9.24 -0.75 9.64
CA SER A 141 -10.26 -0.19 10.53
C SER A 141 -11.20 0.78 9.78
N GLY A 142 -12.41 0.99 10.33
CA GLY A 142 -13.31 2.04 9.84
C GLY A 142 -12.68 3.43 9.98
N GLY A 143 -12.71 4.22 8.92
CA GLY A 143 -11.97 5.48 8.82
C GLY A 143 -10.52 5.32 8.39
N GLY A 144 -10.06 4.07 8.17
CA GLY A 144 -8.71 3.79 7.72
C GLY A 144 -8.50 3.98 6.22
N LEU A 145 -7.24 3.86 5.80
CA LEU A 145 -6.78 4.16 4.45
C LEU A 145 -6.17 2.94 3.78
N ILE A 146 -6.56 2.71 2.54
CA ILE A 146 -5.98 1.69 1.66
C ILE A 146 -5.28 2.39 0.50
N VAL A 147 -4.02 2.07 0.27
CA VAL A 147 -3.21 2.61 -0.83
C VAL A 147 -2.78 1.47 -1.74
N LEU A 148 -3.20 1.53 -3.00
CA LEU A 148 -2.78 0.61 -4.04
C LEU A 148 -1.71 1.29 -4.89
N LEU A 149 -0.51 0.72 -4.92
CA LEU A 149 0.62 1.24 -5.69
C LEU A 149 0.74 0.50 -7.03
N LEU A 150 0.58 1.24 -8.11
CA LEU A 150 0.80 0.77 -9.47
C LEU A 150 2.03 1.48 -10.06
N LYS A 151 2.96 0.73 -10.64
CA LYS A 151 4.18 1.31 -11.22
C LYS A 151 3.84 2.13 -12.46
N THR A 152 3.76 1.55 -13.59
CA THR A 152 3.45 2.22 -14.86
C THR A 152 2.18 1.65 -15.46
N MET A 153 1.24 2.53 -15.75
CA MET A 153 0.05 2.16 -16.50
C MET A 153 -0.14 3.14 -17.65
N THR A 154 -0.13 2.62 -18.87
CA THR A 154 -0.37 3.43 -20.07
C THR A 154 -1.87 3.59 -20.35
N SER A 155 -2.70 2.66 -19.87
CA SER A 155 -4.16 2.74 -20.00
C SER A 155 -4.89 1.98 -18.90
N LEU A 156 -6.12 2.37 -18.60
CA LEU A 156 -7.02 1.64 -17.69
C LEU A 156 -7.34 0.22 -18.17
N HIS A 157 -7.20 -0.03 -19.47
CA HIS A 157 -7.37 -1.36 -20.06
C HIS A 157 -6.38 -2.37 -19.50
N GLN A 158 -5.15 -1.94 -19.20
CA GLN A 158 -4.14 -2.79 -18.56
C GLN A 158 -4.55 -3.26 -17.14
N LEU A 159 -5.39 -2.50 -16.46
CA LEU A 159 -5.96 -2.91 -15.18
C LEU A 159 -6.91 -4.11 -15.34
N CYS A 160 -7.64 -4.16 -16.44
CA CYS A 160 -8.54 -5.27 -16.76
C CYS A 160 -7.81 -6.50 -17.31
N THR A 161 -6.67 -6.29 -17.98
CA THR A 161 -5.82 -7.37 -18.53
C THR A 161 -4.80 -7.90 -17.53
N LEU A 162 -4.56 -7.18 -16.44
CA LEU A 162 -3.85 -7.73 -15.29
C LEU A 162 -4.67 -8.91 -14.78
N VAL A 163 -4.22 -10.08 -15.20
CA VAL A 163 -4.93 -11.34 -15.02
C VAL A 163 -5.03 -11.61 -13.53
N MET A 164 -6.19 -11.31 -12.97
CA MET A 164 -6.55 -11.79 -11.63
C MET A 164 -6.85 -13.29 -11.66
N ASP A 165 -6.12 -14.00 -12.50
CA ASP A 165 -6.27 -15.40 -12.82
C ASP A 165 -5.70 -16.29 -11.72
N VAL A 166 -6.50 -16.51 -10.70
CA VAL A 166 -6.04 -17.26 -9.56
C VAL A 166 -6.14 -18.76 -9.77
N HIS A 167 -7.17 -19.23 -10.42
CA HIS A 167 -7.38 -20.65 -10.67
C HIS A 167 -8.22 -20.89 -11.92
N SER A 168 -7.65 -21.58 -12.91
CA SER A 168 -8.33 -21.98 -14.16
C SER A 168 -9.64 -22.78 -13.89
N ARG A 169 -9.69 -23.56 -12.80
CA ARG A 169 -10.89 -24.36 -12.46
C ARG A 169 -12.13 -23.55 -12.06
N TYR A 170 -11.99 -22.26 -11.75
CA TYR A 170 -13.10 -21.37 -11.42
C TYR A 170 -13.54 -20.52 -12.60
N ARG A 171 -12.93 -20.68 -13.77
CA ARG A 171 -13.36 -20.05 -15.01
C ARG A 171 -14.54 -20.82 -15.57
N THR A 172 -15.63 -20.14 -15.82
CA THR A 172 -16.66 -20.62 -16.71
C THR A 172 -16.22 -20.36 -18.14
N GLU A 173 -16.40 -21.32 -19.06
CA GLU A 173 -15.99 -21.21 -20.48
C GLU A 173 -16.53 -19.95 -21.17
N SER A 174 -17.71 -19.46 -20.76
CA SER A 174 -18.32 -18.23 -21.25
C SER A 174 -17.47 -16.97 -21.00
N ARG A 175 -16.51 -17.00 -20.10
CA ARG A 175 -15.61 -15.87 -19.80
C ARG A 175 -14.39 -15.82 -20.72
N HIS A 176 -14.02 -16.94 -21.32
CA HIS A 176 -12.96 -16.99 -22.35
C HIS A 176 -13.36 -16.25 -23.61
N ASP A 177 -14.62 -16.34 -24.01
CA ASP A 177 -15.12 -15.70 -25.23
C ASP A 177 -15.25 -14.18 -25.10
N VAL A 178 -15.43 -13.66 -23.89
CA VAL A 178 -15.55 -12.20 -23.66
C VAL A 178 -14.18 -11.53 -23.70
N ILE A 179 -13.12 -12.18 -23.22
CA ILE A 179 -11.76 -11.62 -23.23
C ILE A 179 -11.16 -11.69 -24.65
N GLY A 180 -11.48 -12.72 -25.42
CA GLY A 180 -11.04 -12.85 -26.83
C GLY A 180 -11.71 -11.88 -27.81
N ARG A 181 -12.80 -11.21 -27.43
CA ARG A 181 -13.48 -10.22 -28.29
C ARG A 181 -12.99 -8.78 -28.13
N PHE A 182 -12.11 -8.53 -27.20
CA PHE A 182 -11.54 -7.20 -26.93
C PHE A 182 -10.07 -7.08 -27.36
N ASN A 183 -9.54 -8.05 -28.10
CA ASN A 183 -8.22 -7.96 -28.75
C ASN A 183 -8.36 -7.52 -30.21
#